data_cdf59d7eae85f2591b3bcff01b936152
#
_entry.id   cdf59d7eae85f2591b3bcff01b936152
#
_cell.length_a   1.000
_cell.length_b   1.000
_cell.length_c   1.000
_cell.angle_alpha   90.00
_cell.angle_beta   90.00
_cell.angle_gamma   90.00
#
_symmetry.space_group_name_H-M   'P 1'
#
loop_
_entity.id
_entity.type
_entity.pdbx_description
1 polymer ?
#
loop_
_entity_poly.entity_id
_entity_poly.type
_entity_poly.pdbx_seq_one_letter_code
_entity_poly.pdbx_strand_id
1 'polypeptide(L)'
;MLNAGRGNPNWIATTPREAFFLLGQFGLEECRRVMNLPEGIAGIPQKEGIASRFEAFLKKNNAAHGVKLLEQTYNYLLMQHAADPDSLVHEWAEAVIGDQYPVPDRILHFTEILVQDYLSQEMCDNRPPRGTFDLFATEGGTAAMCYLFDSLQENFLLDKGDGIALMVPAFTPYIEIPQLSRYQFNMIELHADRMTDDGFHLWQYNDKDIDRLKDPAIKALFVTNPSNPPSYALSPETMARIVDIVKNDNPNLMVITDDVYGTFSPHFRSFMAELPHNTLCVYSFSKYFGATGWRDAVIALHEDNIYDKQIARLPEDKRNALNHRYSSLTLHPEKMKFIDRMVADSRQVALNHTAGLSLPQQMQMSLFASFALLDKENKYKLKMMEIIEKRLHALWDNTGFTLIKDPLRVGYYTEIDMLVWAKKFYGDDFVEYLKRTYSPLNVVFRLAKETSLVLLNGGGFDGPEWSIRASLANLNEKDYVVIGQGIKRILDEYAKAWKKTTEK
;
A
#
# COMPACT_ATOMS: atom_id res chain seq x y z
N MET A 1 12.00 -9.91 24.03
CA MET A 1 10.60 -9.96 23.54
C MET A 1 10.63 -9.94 22.03
N LEU A 2 10.05 -10.94 21.38
CA LEU A 2 9.92 -11.02 19.91
C LEU A 2 8.55 -10.47 19.53
N ASN A 3 8.53 -9.42 18.68
CA ASN A 3 7.28 -8.77 18.28
C ASN A 3 7.05 -8.92 16.77
N ALA A 4 6.25 -9.91 16.38
CA ALA A 4 5.78 -10.12 15.01
C ALA A 4 4.40 -9.47 14.73
N GLY A 5 3.92 -8.61 15.62
CA GLY A 5 2.70 -7.83 15.40
C GLY A 5 2.92 -6.61 14.49
N ARG A 6 4.14 -6.09 14.40
CA ARG A 6 4.46 -4.90 13.57
C ARG A 6 4.65 -5.26 12.10
N GLY A 7 4.19 -4.36 11.22
CA GLY A 7 4.32 -4.54 9.77
C GLY A 7 5.57 -3.92 9.13
N ASN A 8 6.47 -3.30 9.90
CA ASN A 8 7.70 -2.75 9.34
C ASN A 8 8.71 -3.89 9.04
N PRO A 9 9.31 -3.94 7.84
CA PRO A 9 10.31 -4.95 7.53
C PRO A 9 11.65 -4.69 8.24
N ASN A 10 12.46 -5.74 8.39
CA ASN A 10 13.82 -5.67 8.92
C ASN A 10 14.90 -5.68 7.81
N TRP A 11 14.50 -5.47 6.59
CA TRP A 11 15.37 -5.21 5.45
C TRP A 11 15.20 -3.78 4.96
N ILE A 12 16.20 -3.28 4.25
CA ILE A 12 16.16 -1.99 3.56
C ILE A 12 16.81 -2.13 2.17
N ALA A 13 16.27 -1.43 1.17
CA ALA A 13 16.95 -1.24 -0.10
C ALA A 13 18.06 -0.20 0.08
N THR A 14 19.33 -0.61 0.06
CA THR A 14 20.47 0.31 0.30
C THR A 14 20.79 1.16 -0.92
N THR A 15 20.84 0.57 -2.10
CA THR A 15 21.25 1.23 -3.34
C THR A 15 20.49 2.54 -3.65
N PRO A 16 19.13 2.60 -3.56
CA PRO A 16 18.42 3.85 -3.79
C PRO A 16 18.69 4.90 -2.70
N ARG A 17 19.03 4.50 -1.48
CA ARG A 17 19.43 5.44 -0.42
C ARG A 17 20.83 6.00 -0.63
N GLU A 18 21.76 5.15 -1.04
CA GLU A 18 23.11 5.55 -1.41
C GLU A 18 23.08 6.54 -2.59
N ALA A 19 22.23 6.29 -3.57
CA ALA A 19 22.00 7.21 -4.69
C ALA A 19 21.44 8.56 -4.22
N PHE A 20 20.48 8.54 -3.29
CA PHE A 20 19.90 9.76 -2.70
C PHE A 20 20.96 10.61 -1.98
N PHE A 21 21.78 9.99 -1.13
CA PHE A 21 22.83 10.72 -0.42
C PHE A 21 23.92 11.26 -1.34
N LEU A 22 24.25 10.51 -2.40
CA LEU A 22 25.21 10.96 -3.41
C LEU A 22 24.65 12.15 -4.22
N LEU A 23 23.37 12.10 -4.61
CA LEU A 23 22.68 13.19 -5.28
C LEU A 23 22.63 14.44 -4.38
N GLY A 24 22.41 14.26 -3.06
CA GLY A 24 22.46 15.35 -2.08
C GLY A 24 23.83 16.05 -2.04
N GLN A 25 24.93 15.32 -2.21
CA GLN A 25 26.27 15.92 -2.35
C GLN A 25 26.37 16.79 -3.59
N PHE A 26 25.88 16.31 -4.74
CA PHE A 26 25.80 17.10 -5.96
C PHE A 26 24.96 18.37 -5.77
N GLY A 27 23.77 18.27 -5.19
CA GLY A 27 22.91 19.42 -4.92
C GLY A 27 23.63 20.50 -4.08
N LEU A 28 24.36 20.08 -3.04
CA LEU A 28 25.15 21.00 -2.23
C LEU A 28 26.38 21.59 -2.97
N GLU A 29 27.03 20.83 -3.88
CA GLU A 29 28.07 21.35 -4.76
C GLU A 29 27.53 22.46 -5.67
N GLU A 30 26.31 22.24 -6.25
CA GLU A 30 25.63 23.25 -7.07
C GLU A 30 25.21 24.50 -6.27
N CYS A 31 24.74 24.33 -5.05
CA CYS A 31 24.46 25.47 -4.16
C CYS A 31 25.71 26.32 -3.91
N ARG A 32 26.83 25.68 -3.57
CA ARG A 32 28.11 26.38 -3.32
C ARG A 32 28.70 27.03 -4.56
N ARG A 33 28.40 26.50 -5.74
CA ARG A 33 28.80 27.10 -7.01
C ARG A 33 28.18 28.49 -7.23
N VAL A 34 26.93 28.67 -6.78
CA VAL A 34 26.20 29.94 -6.92
C VAL A 34 26.64 30.94 -5.84
N MET A 35 26.71 30.50 -4.62
CA MET A 35 27.17 31.32 -3.47
C MET A 35 27.77 30.40 -2.42
N ASN A 36 28.84 30.83 -1.80
CA ASN A 36 29.52 30.04 -0.76
C ASN A 36 30.12 30.97 0.31
N LEU A 37 29.39 31.13 1.42
CA LEU A 37 29.81 31.98 2.53
C LEU A 37 30.35 31.11 3.69
N PRO A 38 31.30 31.66 4.49
CA PRO A 38 31.93 30.90 5.59
C PRO A 38 30.94 30.37 6.64
N GLU A 39 29.83 31.06 6.83
CA GLU A 39 28.78 30.70 7.79
C GLU A 39 27.94 29.48 7.37
N GLY A 40 28.26 28.81 6.26
CA GLY A 40 27.53 27.68 5.72
C GLY A 40 26.33 28.09 4.88
N ILE A 41 26.27 29.33 4.41
CA ILE A 41 25.22 29.83 3.52
C ILE A 41 25.64 29.60 2.07
N ALA A 42 24.73 28.99 1.28
CA ALA A 42 24.93 28.74 -0.14
C ALA A 42 23.77 29.29 -0.97
N GLY A 43 23.94 29.33 -2.30
CA GLY A 43 22.88 29.79 -3.19
C GLY A 43 21.93 28.66 -3.59
N ILE A 44 20.94 29.00 -4.43
CA ILE A 44 20.00 28.05 -5.03
C ILE A 44 20.59 27.54 -6.35
N PRO A 45 20.50 26.23 -6.67
CA PRO A 45 20.98 25.68 -7.92
C PRO A 45 20.43 26.43 -9.15
N GLN A 46 21.27 26.59 -10.17
CA GLN A 46 20.90 27.23 -11.42
C GLN A 46 20.79 26.18 -12.53
N LYS A 47 19.74 26.27 -13.32
CA LYS A 47 19.39 25.31 -14.35
C LYS A 47 20.41 25.21 -15.47
N GLU A 48 20.92 26.36 -15.97
CA GLU A 48 21.76 26.40 -17.17
C GLU A 48 23.04 25.57 -17.04
N GLY A 49 23.15 24.52 -17.86
CA GLY A 49 24.30 23.64 -17.96
C GLY A 49 24.48 22.69 -16.75
N ILE A 50 23.48 22.56 -15.90
CA ILE A 50 23.53 21.70 -14.71
C ILE A 50 23.70 20.22 -15.07
N ALA A 51 23.12 19.79 -16.22
CA ALA A 51 23.25 18.42 -16.68
C ALA A 51 24.71 18.05 -17.00
N SER A 52 25.44 18.92 -17.70
CA SER A 52 26.86 18.68 -17.98
C SER A 52 27.70 18.60 -16.70
N ARG A 53 27.36 19.41 -15.69
CA ARG A 53 28.03 19.35 -14.38
C ARG A 53 27.69 18.08 -13.60
N PHE A 54 26.45 17.61 -13.73
CA PHE A 54 26.01 16.33 -13.16
C PHE A 54 26.75 15.15 -13.80
N GLU A 55 26.86 15.11 -15.12
CA GLU A 55 27.63 14.09 -15.83
C GLU A 55 29.12 14.09 -15.41
N ALA A 56 29.71 15.27 -15.24
CA ALA A 56 31.07 15.38 -14.71
C ALA A 56 31.18 14.90 -13.26
N PHE A 57 30.17 15.19 -12.44
CA PHE A 57 30.08 14.71 -11.06
C PHE A 57 29.96 13.18 -11.00
N LEU A 58 29.10 12.55 -11.81
CA LEU A 58 28.98 11.10 -11.89
C LEU A 58 30.30 10.44 -12.30
N LYS A 59 30.98 11.01 -13.31
CA LYS A 59 32.29 10.53 -13.77
C LYS A 59 33.35 10.63 -12.70
N LYS A 60 33.38 11.73 -11.96
CA LYS A 60 34.32 11.97 -10.83
C LYS A 60 34.09 10.95 -9.69
N ASN A 61 32.83 10.57 -9.46
CA ASN A 61 32.39 9.70 -8.36
C ASN A 61 32.06 8.27 -8.84
N ASN A 62 32.65 7.79 -9.94
CA ASN A 62 32.31 6.52 -10.59
C ASN A 62 32.45 5.27 -9.72
N ALA A 63 33.21 5.34 -8.64
CA ALA A 63 33.37 4.27 -7.65
C ALA A 63 32.41 4.39 -6.45
N ALA A 64 31.61 5.46 -6.37
CA ALA A 64 30.71 5.68 -5.24
C ALA A 64 29.51 4.73 -5.29
N HIS A 65 29.06 4.27 -4.13
CA HIS A 65 27.81 3.53 -4.02
C HIS A 65 26.64 4.41 -4.50
N GLY A 66 25.70 3.79 -5.23
CA GLY A 66 24.53 4.49 -5.77
C GLY A 66 24.76 5.26 -7.08
N VAL A 67 26.01 5.53 -7.50
CA VAL A 67 26.32 6.30 -8.72
C VAL A 67 25.72 5.64 -9.97
N LYS A 68 25.83 4.32 -10.07
CA LYS A 68 25.28 3.57 -11.22
C LYS A 68 23.77 3.70 -11.34
N LEU A 69 23.06 3.71 -10.21
CA LEU A 69 21.62 3.94 -10.21
C LEU A 69 21.27 5.35 -10.70
N LEU A 70 21.97 6.38 -10.24
CA LEU A 70 21.77 7.76 -10.73
C LEU A 70 22.00 7.86 -12.23
N GLU A 71 23.13 7.34 -12.72
CA GLU A 71 23.46 7.35 -14.14
C GLU A 71 22.40 6.59 -14.98
N GLN A 72 21.98 5.42 -14.54
CA GLN A 72 20.98 4.63 -15.24
C GLN A 72 19.61 5.30 -15.23
N THR A 73 19.20 5.93 -14.12
CA THR A 73 17.93 6.66 -14.02
C THR A 73 17.94 7.89 -14.91
N TYR A 74 19.04 8.66 -14.90
CA TYR A 74 19.23 9.80 -15.81
C TYR A 74 19.09 9.39 -17.27
N ASN A 75 19.86 8.38 -17.70
CA ASN A 75 19.79 7.88 -19.07
C ASN A 75 18.42 7.30 -19.43
N TYR A 76 17.73 6.65 -18.49
CA TYR A 76 16.38 6.12 -18.69
C TYR A 76 15.41 7.25 -19.07
N LEU A 77 15.38 8.32 -18.30
CA LEU A 77 14.49 9.45 -18.57
C LEU A 77 14.83 10.18 -19.89
N LEU A 78 16.11 10.34 -20.21
CA LEU A 78 16.52 10.94 -21.50
C LEU A 78 16.09 10.08 -22.68
N MET A 79 16.30 8.77 -22.62
CA MET A 79 16.09 7.87 -23.77
C MET A 79 14.63 7.43 -23.93
N GLN A 80 13.91 7.19 -22.84
CA GLN A 80 12.55 6.67 -22.89
C GLN A 80 11.49 7.78 -22.89
N HIS A 81 11.79 8.92 -22.28
CA HIS A 81 10.84 10.01 -22.08
C HIS A 81 11.27 11.34 -22.73
N ALA A 82 12.39 11.34 -23.44
CA ALA A 82 12.95 12.54 -24.09
C ALA A 82 13.05 13.75 -23.14
N ALA A 83 13.38 13.49 -21.87
CA ALA A 83 13.51 14.52 -20.86
C ALA A 83 14.56 15.58 -21.26
N ASP A 84 14.27 16.87 -21.02
CA ASP A 84 15.26 17.93 -21.13
C ASP A 84 16.32 17.75 -20.02
N PRO A 85 17.60 17.55 -20.37
CA PRO A 85 18.62 17.20 -19.39
C PRO A 85 18.78 18.21 -18.26
N ASP A 86 18.79 19.52 -18.60
CA ASP A 86 18.96 20.58 -17.61
C ASP A 86 17.73 20.68 -16.69
N SER A 87 16.51 20.54 -17.22
CA SER A 87 15.29 20.53 -16.41
C SER A 87 15.24 19.34 -15.46
N LEU A 88 15.62 18.17 -15.93
CA LEU A 88 15.65 16.93 -15.12
C LEU A 88 16.60 17.06 -13.95
N VAL A 89 17.85 17.44 -14.22
CA VAL A 89 18.87 17.53 -13.17
C VAL A 89 18.60 18.69 -12.23
N HIS A 90 18.02 19.78 -12.72
CA HIS A 90 17.61 20.91 -11.89
C HIS A 90 16.49 20.50 -10.91
N GLU A 91 15.41 19.84 -11.37
CA GLU A 91 14.38 19.30 -10.47
C GLU A 91 14.99 18.38 -9.42
N TRP A 92 15.92 17.48 -9.80
CA TRP A 92 16.55 16.57 -8.86
C TRP A 92 17.42 17.28 -7.81
N ALA A 93 18.17 18.32 -8.23
CA ALA A 93 19.02 19.08 -7.33
C ALA A 93 18.19 19.87 -6.30
N GLU A 94 17.14 20.55 -6.74
CA GLU A 94 16.21 21.26 -5.86
C GLU A 94 15.44 20.28 -4.96
N ALA A 95 14.98 19.16 -5.53
CA ALA A 95 14.23 18.17 -4.76
C ALA A 95 15.06 17.56 -3.62
N VAL A 96 16.31 17.17 -3.88
CA VAL A 96 17.13 16.50 -2.86
C VAL A 96 17.54 17.42 -1.71
N ILE A 97 17.69 18.74 -1.97
CA ILE A 97 18.00 19.72 -0.94
C ILE A 97 16.76 20.31 -0.27
N GLY A 98 15.59 20.22 -0.92
CA GLY A 98 14.31 20.65 -0.34
C GLY A 98 14.22 22.16 -0.12
N ASP A 99 14.67 22.97 -1.06
CA ASP A 99 14.79 24.43 -0.96
C ASP A 99 13.48 25.15 -1.24
N GLN A 100 12.50 24.49 -1.84
CA GLN A 100 11.21 25.08 -2.21
C GLN A 100 10.03 24.14 -1.96
N TYR A 101 8.82 24.63 -2.19
CA TYR A 101 7.61 23.82 -2.19
C TYR A 101 7.45 23.05 -3.49
N PRO A 102 6.79 21.86 -3.49
CA PRO A 102 6.58 21.08 -4.70
C PRO A 102 5.84 21.87 -5.81
N VAL A 103 6.35 21.79 -7.03
CA VAL A 103 5.68 22.30 -8.24
C VAL A 103 5.84 21.26 -9.36
N PRO A 104 4.77 20.67 -9.86
CA PRO A 104 3.35 20.88 -9.45
C PRO A 104 3.04 20.35 -8.05
N ASP A 105 2.02 20.91 -7.42
CA ASP A 105 1.59 20.58 -6.03
C ASP A 105 1.24 19.10 -5.82
N ARG A 106 0.87 18.39 -6.87
CA ARG A 106 0.43 17.00 -6.86
C ARG A 106 1.61 16.05 -6.69
N ILE A 107 2.63 16.22 -7.52
CA ILE A 107 3.86 15.44 -7.54
C ILE A 107 4.86 16.11 -8.49
N LEU A 108 6.16 15.98 -8.23
CA LEU A 108 7.21 16.47 -9.14
C LEU A 108 7.10 15.80 -10.51
N HIS A 109 7.41 16.55 -11.56
CA HIS A 109 7.21 16.12 -12.93
C HIS A 109 7.96 14.81 -13.29
N PHE A 110 9.26 14.75 -13.03
CA PHE A 110 10.03 13.54 -13.35
C PHE A 110 9.81 12.41 -12.34
N THR A 111 9.39 12.73 -11.11
CA THR A 111 8.90 11.73 -10.15
C THR A 111 7.63 11.07 -10.66
N GLU A 112 6.67 11.84 -11.19
CA GLU A 112 5.43 11.30 -11.75
C GLU A 112 5.70 10.28 -12.86
N ILE A 113 6.58 10.62 -13.81
CA ILE A 113 6.97 9.75 -14.93
C ILE A 113 7.53 8.41 -14.41
N LEU A 114 8.52 8.47 -13.53
CA LEU A 114 9.15 7.27 -12.98
C LEU A 114 8.19 6.39 -12.19
N VAL A 115 7.30 7.01 -11.41
CA VAL A 115 6.33 6.26 -10.60
C VAL A 115 5.21 5.70 -11.47
N GLN A 116 4.78 6.37 -12.54
CA GLN A 116 3.83 5.79 -13.52
C GLN A 116 4.40 4.54 -14.17
N ASP A 117 5.65 4.59 -14.64
CA ASP A 117 6.32 3.42 -15.22
C ASP A 117 6.45 2.28 -14.21
N TYR A 118 6.82 2.61 -12.96
CA TYR A 118 6.91 1.65 -11.88
C TYR A 118 5.57 1.00 -11.57
N LEU A 119 4.49 1.76 -11.46
CA LEU A 119 3.14 1.22 -11.25
C LEU A 119 2.68 0.40 -12.45
N SER A 120 3.02 0.80 -13.67
CA SER A 120 2.75 0.00 -14.87
C SER A 120 3.45 -1.35 -14.83
N GLN A 121 4.69 -1.40 -14.35
CA GLN A 121 5.43 -2.64 -14.16
C GLN A 121 4.81 -3.51 -13.06
N GLU A 122 4.60 -2.94 -11.88
CA GLU A 122 4.28 -3.70 -10.66
C GLU A 122 2.77 -3.95 -10.46
N MET A 123 1.93 -2.99 -10.85
CA MET A 123 0.47 -3.08 -10.63
C MET A 123 -0.28 -3.53 -11.88
N CYS A 124 0.37 -3.50 -13.06
CA CYS A 124 -0.24 -3.91 -14.31
C CYS A 124 0.49 -5.08 -15.00
N ASP A 125 1.46 -5.72 -14.35
CA ASP A 125 2.28 -6.80 -14.94
C ASP A 125 2.85 -6.40 -16.32
N ASN A 126 3.40 -5.19 -16.44
CA ASN A 126 3.91 -4.59 -17.68
C ASN A 126 2.87 -4.49 -18.83
N ARG A 127 1.58 -4.54 -18.52
CA ARG A 127 0.48 -4.42 -19.48
C ARG A 127 -0.51 -3.37 -18.99
N PRO A 128 -0.12 -2.07 -18.96
CA PRO A 128 -0.99 -1.00 -18.51
C PRO A 128 -2.19 -0.83 -19.47
N PRO A 129 -3.32 -0.32 -19.00
CA PRO A 129 -4.42 0.09 -19.87
C PRO A 129 -3.99 1.24 -20.80
N ARG A 130 -4.81 1.55 -21.80
CA ARG A 130 -4.60 2.74 -22.64
C ARG A 130 -4.84 4.00 -21.82
N GLY A 131 -4.12 5.07 -22.13
CA GLY A 131 -4.18 6.35 -21.42
C GLY A 131 -3.13 6.45 -20.32
N THR A 132 -3.19 7.49 -19.54
CA THR A 132 -2.24 7.80 -18.48
C THR A 132 -2.92 7.85 -17.11
N PHE A 133 -2.14 7.73 -16.06
CA PHE A 133 -2.59 7.93 -14.68
C PHE A 133 -2.02 9.23 -14.15
N ASP A 134 -2.88 10.09 -13.65
CA ASP A 134 -2.46 11.21 -12.82
C ASP A 134 -2.09 10.69 -11.42
N LEU A 135 -0.98 11.17 -10.85
CA LEU A 135 -0.49 10.73 -9.54
C LEU A 135 -0.56 11.86 -8.52
N PHE A 136 -0.85 11.50 -7.27
CA PHE A 136 -0.76 12.40 -6.12
C PHE A 136 0.14 11.77 -5.04
N ALA A 137 1.28 12.41 -4.76
CA ALA A 137 2.22 11.97 -3.73
C ALA A 137 1.72 12.32 -2.32
N THR A 138 1.69 11.33 -1.43
CA THR A 138 1.10 11.46 -0.08
C THR A 138 2.02 10.92 1.02
N GLU A 139 1.77 11.36 2.25
CA GLU A 139 2.56 11.01 3.45
C GLU A 139 2.23 9.60 3.97
N GLY A 140 2.23 8.63 3.06
CA GLY A 140 1.95 7.21 3.30
C GLY A 140 0.50 6.83 3.04
N GLY A 141 0.25 5.51 2.89
CA GLY A 141 -1.05 4.97 2.50
C GLY A 141 -2.20 5.37 3.43
N THR A 142 -1.97 5.45 4.75
CA THR A 142 -3.03 5.89 5.68
C THR A 142 -3.45 7.33 5.47
N ALA A 143 -2.49 8.25 5.20
CA ALA A 143 -2.82 9.63 4.86
C ALA A 143 -3.58 9.69 3.52
N ALA A 144 -3.14 8.93 2.52
CA ALA A 144 -3.84 8.81 1.24
C ALA A 144 -5.32 8.43 1.43
N MET A 145 -5.61 7.46 2.30
CA MET A 145 -6.99 7.04 2.58
C MET A 145 -7.82 8.13 3.26
N CYS A 146 -7.22 8.88 4.20
CA CYS A 146 -7.91 10.00 4.82
C CYS A 146 -8.26 11.07 3.77
N TYR A 147 -7.31 11.40 2.89
CA TYR A 147 -7.55 12.38 1.83
C TYR A 147 -8.61 11.91 0.83
N LEU A 148 -8.62 10.62 0.49
CA LEU A 148 -9.64 10.01 -0.36
C LEU A 148 -11.04 10.17 0.23
N PHE A 149 -11.26 9.74 1.47
CA PHE A 149 -12.58 9.81 2.09
C PHE A 149 -13.03 11.26 2.29
N ASP A 150 -12.15 12.16 2.72
CA ASP A 150 -12.47 13.59 2.85
C ASP A 150 -12.90 14.17 1.48
N SER A 151 -12.12 13.94 0.43
CA SER A 151 -12.41 14.52 -0.89
C SER A 151 -13.61 13.89 -1.58
N LEU A 152 -13.86 12.59 -1.40
CA LEU A 152 -15.08 11.93 -1.90
C LEU A 152 -16.34 12.58 -1.30
N GLN A 153 -16.32 12.91 -0.02
CA GLN A 153 -17.44 13.59 0.64
C GLN A 153 -17.54 15.07 0.26
N GLU A 154 -16.42 15.80 0.27
CA GLU A 154 -16.40 17.22 -0.09
C GLU A 154 -16.85 17.48 -1.53
N ASN A 155 -16.63 16.52 -2.43
CA ASN A 155 -17.04 16.60 -3.83
C ASN A 155 -18.40 15.90 -4.12
N PHE A 156 -19.18 15.58 -3.10
CA PHE A 156 -20.52 14.99 -3.20
C PHE A 156 -20.56 13.66 -3.98
N LEU A 157 -19.45 12.92 -4.01
CA LEU A 157 -19.37 11.57 -4.57
C LEU A 157 -19.88 10.53 -3.58
N LEU A 158 -19.67 10.78 -2.28
CA LEU A 158 -20.24 10.03 -1.17
C LEU A 158 -20.89 10.99 -0.17
N ASP A 159 -22.10 10.66 0.24
CA ASP A 159 -22.84 11.34 1.31
C ASP A 159 -22.96 10.42 2.53
N LYS A 160 -23.29 11.00 3.71
CA LYS A 160 -23.55 10.22 4.92
C LYS A 160 -24.67 9.21 4.69
N GLY A 161 -24.44 7.97 5.12
CA GLY A 161 -25.39 6.87 4.95
C GLY A 161 -25.26 6.11 3.61
N ASP A 162 -24.40 6.58 2.69
CA ASP A 162 -24.14 5.84 1.45
C ASP A 162 -23.48 4.48 1.73
N GLY A 163 -23.82 3.48 0.91
CA GLY A 163 -23.28 2.13 1.01
C GLY A 163 -21.84 2.05 0.52
N ILE A 164 -20.96 1.54 1.37
CA ILE A 164 -19.58 1.19 1.01
C ILE A 164 -19.37 -0.29 1.29
N ALA A 165 -19.00 -1.06 0.28
CA ALA A 165 -18.56 -2.44 0.45
C ALA A 165 -17.10 -2.47 0.87
N LEU A 166 -16.78 -3.22 1.93
CA LEU A 166 -15.42 -3.47 2.41
C LEU A 166 -15.13 -4.96 2.33
N MET A 167 -14.08 -5.32 1.63
CA MET A 167 -13.58 -6.70 1.59
C MET A 167 -12.78 -6.99 2.86
N VAL A 168 -13.28 -7.91 3.68
CA VAL A 168 -12.69 -8.30 4.98
C VAL A 168 -12.20 -9.74 4.96
N PRO A 169 -11.16 -10.11 5.76
CA PRO A 169 -10.48 -9.29 6.76
C PRO A 169 -9.70 -8.12 6.14
N ALA A 170 -9.67 -6.99 6.85
CA ALA A 170 -9.05 -5.75 6.37
C ALA A 170 -8.20 -5.07 7.46
N PHE A 171 -7.28 -4.20 7.03
CA PHE A 171 -6.47 -3.40 7.95
C PHE A 171 -7.37 -2.47 8.79
N THR A 172 -7.26 -2.55 10.11
CA THR A 172 -8.15 -1.88 11.09
C THR A 172 -8.51 -0.43 10.75
N PRO A 173 -7.59 0.46 10.32
CA PRO A 173 -7.96 1.81 9.90
C PRO A 173 -9.00 1.88 8.78
N TYR A 174 -9.07 0.87 7.92
CA TYR A 174 -10.04 0.84 6.81
C TYR A 174 -11.45 0.42 7.27
N ILE A 175 -11.52 -0.24 8.43
CA ILE A 175 -12.76 -0.55 9.12
C ILE A 175 -13.25 0.68 9.89
N GLU A 176 -12.32 1.39 10.55
CA GLU A 176 -12.66 2.47 11.48
C GLU A 176 -12.89 3.83 10.80
N ILE A 177 -12.06 4.21 9.80
CA ILE A 177 -12.15 5.53 9.15
C ILE A 177 -13.53 5.80 8.57
N PRO A 178 -14.18 4.90 7.78
CA PRO A 178 -15.50 5.15 7.22
C PRO A 178 -16.61 5.34 8.26
N GLN A 179 -16.42 4.83 9.47
CA GLN A 179 -17.39 4.90 10.56
C GLN A 179 -17.24 6.18 11.41
N LEU A 180 -16.20 6.98 11.21
CA LEU A 180 -16.03 8.25 11.93
C LEU A 180 -17.26 9.14 11.77
N SER A 181 -17.56 9.91 12.82
CA SER A 181 -18.75 10.77 12.89
C SER A 181 -18.86 11.80 11.73
N ARG A 182 -17.74 12.14 11.11
CA ARG A 182 -17.71 13.02 9.94
C ARG A 182 -18.18 12.31 8.66
N TYR A 183 -17.97 11.00 8.52
CA TYR A 183 -18.34 10.22 7.33
C TYR A 183 -19.67 9.50 7.49
N GLN A 184 -19.80 8.65 8.51
CA GLN A 184 -21.02 7.90 8.82
C GLN A 184 -21.56 7.09 7.63
N PHE A 185 -20.67 6.40 6.90
CA PHE A 185 -21.06 5.54 5.79
C PHE A 185 -21.71 4.25 6.30
N ASN A 186 -22.58 3.68 5.48
CA ASN A 186 -23.17 2.38 5.72
C ASN A 186 -22.21 1.29 5.20
N MET A 187 -21.52 0.61 6.12
CA MET A 187 -20.55 -0.42 5.77
C MET A 187 -21.21 -1.76 5.45
N ILE A 188 -20.82 -2.35 4.33
CA ILE A 188 -21.29 -3.67 3.85
C ILE A 188 -20.06 -4.57 3.76
N GLU A 189 -19.87 -5.45 4.73
CA GLU A 189 -18.74 -6.36 4.76
C GLU A 189 -18.95 -7.51 3.77
N LEU A 190 -17.89 -7.80 2.98
CA LEU A 190 -17.78 -8.96 2.13
C LEU A 190 -16.68 -9.85 2.72
N HIS A 191 -17.04 -11.05 3.18
CA HIS A 191 -16.15 -11.91 3.96
C HIS A 191 -15.40 -12.91 3.09
N ALA A 192 -14.08 -13.02 3.32
CA ALA A 192 -13.21 -14.04 2.71
C ALA A 192 -13.35 -15.36 3.46
N ASP A 193 -14.53 -15.98 3.41
CA ASP A 193 -14.92 -17.12 4.21
C ASP A 193 -14.93 -18.47 3.45
N ARG A 194 -14.42 -18.49 2.20
CA ARG A 194 -14.30 -19.75 1.45
C ARG A 194 -13.32 -20.69 2.12
N MET A 195 -13.73 -21.95 2.21
CA MET A 195 -12.96 -23.03 2.81
C MET A 195 -12.70 -24.15 1.78
N THR A 196 -11.64 -24.92 2.00
CA THR A 196 -11.43 -26.21 1.31
C THR A 196 -12.42 -27.24 1.86
N ASP A 197 -12.57 -28.36 1.16
CA ASP A 197 -13.39 -29.50 1.63
C ASP A 197 -12.89 -30.06 2.98
N ASP A 198 -11.57 -29.94 3.22
CA ASP A 198 -10.92 -30.31 4.50
C ASP A 198 -11.08 -29.25 5.61
N GLY A 199 -11.78 -28.15 5.35
CA GLY A 199 -12.08 -27.11 6.33
C GLY A 199 -10.96 -26.10 6.59
N PHE A 200 -10.03 -25.89 5.64
CA PHE A 200 -9.01 -24.85 5.71
C PHE A 200 -9.43 -23.58 4.97
N HIS A 201 -9.03 -22.41 5.46
CA HIS A 201 -9.28 -21.15 4.79
C HIS A 201 -8.57 -21.04 3.44
N LEU A 202 -9.33 -20.66 2.41
CA LEU A 202 -8.81 -20.24 1.09
C LEU A 202 -8.60 -18.72 1.03
N TRP A 203 -9.13 -17.97 1.99
CA TRP A 203 -9.10 -16.51 2.05
C TRP A 203 -9.62 -15.86 0.77
N GLN A 204 -10.66 -16.46 0.20
CA GLN A 204 -11.36 -15.99 -0.99
C GLN A 204 -12.86 -15.80 -0.68
N TYR A 205 -13.56 -15.11 -1.55
CA TYR A 205 -14.93 -14.65 -1.38
C TYR A 205 -15.91 -15.56 -2.10
N ASN A 206 -17.09 -15.74 -1.52
CA ASN A 206 -18.18 -16.44 -2.17
C ASN A 206 -18.85 -15.55 -3.22
N ASP A 207 -19.30 -16.16 -4.32
CA ASP A 207 -19.97 -15.46 -5.41
C ASP A 207 -21.19 -14.65 -4.93
N LYS A 208 -21.95 -15.20 -3.99
CA LYS A 208 -23.12 -14.54 -3.40
C LYS A 208 -22.77 -13.21 -2.72
N ASP A 209 -21.61 -13.15 -2.03
CA ASP A 209 -21.18 -11.92 -1.37
C ASP A 209 -20.70 -10.89 -2.39
N ILE A 210 -19.96 -11.33 -3.40
CA ILE A 210 -19.53 -10.46 -4.50
C ILE A 210 -20.75 -9.91 -5.28
N ASP A 211 -21.79 -10.71 -5.49
CA ASP A 211 -23.01 -10.29 -6.20
C ASP A 211 -23.77 -9.16 -5.51
N ARG A 212 -23.53 -8.91 -4.23
CA ARG A 212 -24.09 -7.73 -3.53
C ARG A 212 -23.66 -6.43 -4.19
N LEU A 213 -22.49 -6.39 -4.83
CA LEU A 213 -21.99 -5.21 -5.56
C LEU A 213 -22.85 -4.81 -6.76
N LYS A 214 -23.78 -5.65 -7.21
CA LYS A 214 -24.76 -5.32 -8.25
C LYS A 214 -25.77 -4.26 -7.79
N ASP A 215 -25.95 -4.12 -6.48
CA ASP A 215 -26.85 -3.12 -5.92
C ASP A 215 -26.27 -1.71 -6.11
N PRO A 216 -26.94 -0.81 -6.87
CA PRO A 216 -26.46 0.55 -7.09
C PRO A 216 -26.48 1.44 -5.83
N ALA A 217 -27.10 0.99 -4.74
CA ALA A 217 -26.99 1.63 -3.43
C ALA A 217 -25.57 1.51 -2.84
N ILE A 218 -24.79 0.52 -3.30
CA ILE A 218 -23.38 0.40 -2.98
C ILE A 218 -22.59 1.27 -3.96
N LYS A 219 -22.09 2.41 -3.48
CA LYS A 219 -21.41 3.41 -4.30
C LYS A 219 -19.92 3.19 -4.41
N ALA A 220 -19.31 2.54 -3.41
CA ALA A 220 -17.88 2.28 -3.40
C ALA A 220 -17.56 0.86 -2.93
N LEU A 221 -16.52 0.27 -3.52
CA LEU A 221 -15.85 -0.95 -3.07
C LEU A 221 -14.48 -0.59 -2.55
N PHE A 222 -14.20 -0.98 -1.33
CA PHE A 222 -12.88 -0.84 -0.72
C PHE A 222 -12.21 -2.21 -0.60
N VAL A 223 -10.95 -2.33 -1.10
CA VAL A 223 -10.22 -3.59 -1.13
C VAL A 223 -8.73 -3.40 -0.85
N THR A 224 -8.16 -4.27 -0.01
CA THR A 224 -6.70 -4.43 0.12
C THR A 224 -6.30 -5.67 -0.66
N ASN A 225 -5.50 -5.51 -1.70
CA ASN A 225 -5.09 -6.62 -2.55
C ASN A 225 -3.59 -6.60 -2.84
N PRO A 226 -2.82 -7.59 -2.42
CA PRO A 226 -3.16 -8.73 -1.54
C PRO A 226 -3.64 -8.32 -0.13
N SER A 227 -4.50 -9.15 0.46
CA SER A 227 -5.19 -8.87 1.73
C SER A 227 -4.25 -8.73 2.94
N ASN A 228 -4.72 -8.07 3.97
CA ASN A 228 -4.07 -7.96 5.28
C ASN A 228 -5.14 -8.14 6.37
N PRO A 229 -5.11 -9.18 7.19
CA PRO A 229 -3.96 -9.98 7.62
C PRO A 229 -3.65 -11.25 6.83
N PRO A 230 -4.53 -11.91 6.03
CA PRO A 230 -4.20 -13.23 5.48
C PRO A 230 -3.05 -13.24 4.47
N SER A 231 -2.84 -12.12 3.77
CA SER A 231 -1.80 -11.95 2.75
C SER A 231 -1.99 -12.83 1.51
N TYR A 232 -3.22 -12.83 1.00
CA TYR A 232 -3.61 -13.52 -0.23
C TYR A 232 -4.07 -12.54 -1.29
N ALA A 233 -3.64 -12.76 -2.52
CA ALA A 233 -4.18 -12.06 -3.68
C ALA A 233 -5.61 -12.55 -3.98
N LEU A 234 -6.43 -11.67 -4.56
CA LEU A 234 -7.72 -12.08 -5.10
C LEU A 234 -7.54 -13.11 -6.21
N SER A 235 -8.42 -14.11 -6.24
CA SER A 235 -8.41 -15.08 -7.32
C SER A 235 -8.79 -14.41 -8.65
N PRO A 236 -8.28 -14.93 -9.79
CA PRO A 236 -8.67 -14.45 -11.11
C PRO A 236 -10.18 -14.48 -11.33
N GLU A 237 -10.88 -15.48 -10.76
CA GLU A 237 -12.33 -15.63 -10.86
C GLU A 237 -13.05 -14.51 -10.10
N THR A 238 -12.64 -14.22 -8.85
CA THR A 238 -13.21 -13.13 -8.05
C THR A 238 -12.96 -11.79 -8.73
N MET A 239 -11.75 -11.56 -9.24
CA MET A 239 -11.40 -10.35 -9.97
C MET A 239 -12.28 -10.19 -11.22
N ALA A 240 -12.40 -11.23 -12.04
CA ALA A 240 -13.20 -11.21 -13.25
C ALA A 240 -14.70 -10.96 -12.94
N ARG A 241 -15.21 -11.54 -11.86
CA ARG A 241 -16.60 -11.31 -11.43
C ARG A 241 -16.86 -9.87 -11.04
N ILE A 242 -15.98 -9.26 -10.27
CA ILE A 242 -16.10 -7.83 -9.91
C ILE A 242 -16.02 -6.96 -11.16
N VAL A 243 -15.11 -7.27 -12.08
CA VAL A 243 -14.99 -6.57 -13.37
C VAL A 243 -16.27 -6.67 -14.19
N ASP A 244 -16.88 -7.84 -14.24
CA ASP A 244 -18.17 -8.06 -14.94
C ASP A 244 -19.30 -7.25 -14.32
N ILE A 245 -19.42 -7.28 -12.99
CA ILE A 245 -20.43 -6.49 -12.26
C ILE A 245 -20.27 -4.99 -12.54
N VAL A 246 -19.06 -4.46 -12.48
CA VAL A 246 -18.82 -3.04 -12.76
C VAL A 246 -19.17 -2.69 -14.20
N LYS A 247 -18.88 -3.56 -15.16
CA LYS A 247 -19.18 -3.29 -16.57
C LYS A 247 -20.67 -3.39 -16.92
N ASN A 248 -21.39 -4.29 -16.30
CA ASN A 248 -22.74 -4.68 -16.74
C ASN A 248 -23.84 -4.29 -15.76
N ASP A 249 -23.60 -4.35 -14.45
CA ASP A 249 -24.63 -4.17 -13.42
C ASP A 249 -24.50 -2.81 -12.68
N ASN A 250 -23.28 -2.42 -12.28
CA ASN A 250 -23.04 -1.21 -11.48
C ASN A 250 -21.87 -0.37 -12.05
N PRO A 251 -22.03 0.28 -13.21
CA PRO A 251 -20.94 0.97 -13.90
C PRO A 251 -20.43 2.23 -13.19
N ASN A 252 -21.16 2.71 -12.19
CA ASN A 252 -20.76 3.87 -11.38
C ASN A 252 -20.09 3.46 -10.06
N LEU A 253 -19.86 2.17 -9.80
CA LEU A 253 -19.17 1.70 -8.61
C LEU A 253 -17.74 2.24 -8.59
N MET A 254 -17.41 3.02 -7.58
CA MET A 254 -16.05 3.51 -7.30
C MET A 254 -15.25 2.39 -6.66
N VAL A 255 -14.08 2.08 -7.19
CA VAL A 255 -13.17 1.05 -6.61
C VAL A 255 -11.98 1.77 -5.99
N ILE A 256 -11.73 1.50 -4.70
CA ILE A 256 -10.60 2.04 -3.96
C ILE A 256 -9.75 0.86 -3.52
N THR A 257 -8.51 0.79 -4.04
CA THR A 257 -7.62 -0.33 -3.76
C THR A 257 -6.36 0.12 -3.03
N ASP A 258 -5.95 -0.66 -2.01
CA ASP A 258 -4.62 -0.58 -1.39
C ASP A 258 -3.79 -1.77 -1.88
N ASP A 259 -2.86 -1.49 -2.78
CA ASP A 259 -2.05 -2.50 -3.46
C ASP A 259 -0.62 -2.61 -2.90
N VAL A 260 -0.41 -2.15 -1.67
CA VAL A 260 0.92 -2.09 -1.02
C VAL A 260 1.68 -3.42 -1.03
N TYR A 261 0.98 -4.56 -1.07
CA TYR A 261 1.58 -5.90 -1.09
C TYR A 261 1.68 -6.52 -2.50
N GLY A 262 1.16 -5.87 -3.52
CA GLY A 262 1.18 -6.35 -4.91
C GLY A 262 2.60 -6.65 -5.42
N THR A 263 3.58 -5.86 -5.00
CA THR A 263 5.01 -6.04 -5.35
C THR A 263 5.63 -7.35 -4.84
N PHE A 264 5.01 -8.03 -3.87
CA PHE A 264 5.46 -9.35 -3.38
C PHE A 264 4.80 -10.52 -4.11
N SER A 265 3.91 -10.25 -5.07
CA SER A 265 3.30 -11.25 -5.93
C SER A 265 3.97 -11.26 -7.30
N PRO A 266 4.33 -12.42 -7.87
CA PRO A 266 4.70 -12.50 -9.28
C PRO A 266 3.45 -12.23 -10.13
N HIS A 267 3.60 -11.50 -11.22
CA HIS A 267 2.50 -11.25 -12.17
C HIS A 267 1.25 -10.60 -11.57
N PHE A 268 1.44 -9.70 -10.59
CA PHE A 268 0.32 -9.02 -9.96
C PHE A 268 -0.42 -8.09 -10.94
N ARG A 269 -1.74 -8.13 -10.90
CA ARG A 269 -2.62 -7.20 -11.62
C ARG A 269 -3.64 -6.61 -10.67
N SER A 270 -3.60 -5.31 -10.54
CA SER A 270 -4.50 -4.49 -9.73
C SER A 270 -5.82 -4.22 -10.47
N PHE A 271 -6.85 -3.79 -9.75
CA PHE A 271 -8.02 -3.14 -10.35
C PHE A 271 -7.66 -1.89 -11.17
N MET A 272 -6.56 -1.21 -10.86
CA MET A 272 -5.98 -0.16 -11.70
C MET A 272 -5.76 -0.62 -13.16
N ALA A 273 -5.39 -1.88 -13.36
CA ALA A 273 -5.20 -2.46 -14.69
C ALA A 273 -6.50 -2.97 -15.32
N GLU A 274 -7.41 -3.53 -14.52
CA GLU A 274 -8.62 -4.22 -15.00
C GLU A 274 -9.85 -3.30 -15.10
N LEU A 275 -9.92 -2.30 -14.23
CA LEU A 275 -11.00 -1.30 -14.15
C LEU A 275 -10.42 0.12 -14.03
N PRO A 276 -9.55 0.57 -14.97
CA PRO A 276 -8.82 1.83 -14.84
C PRO A 276 -9.73 3.03 -14.60
N HIS A 277 -10.88 3.07 -15.27
CA HIS A 277 -11.82 4.20 -15.20
C HIS A 277 -12.56 4.30 -13.87
N ASN A 278 -12.64 3.21 -13.10
CA ASN A 278 -13.37 3.14 -11.84
C ASN A 278 -12.46 3.16 -10.62
N THR A 279 -11.13 3.00 -10.80
CA THR A 279 -10.21 2.70 -9.71
C THR A 279 -9.40 3.91 -9.26
N LEU A 280 -9.43 4.18 -7.96
CA LEU A 280 -8.41 4.92 -7.22
C LEU A 280 -7.46 3.90 -6.61
N CYS A 281 -6.23 3.87 -7.11
CA CYS A 281 -5.21 2.96 -6.61
C CYS A 281 -4.32 3.68 -5.62
N VAL A 282 -4.19 3.14 -4.41
CA VAL A 282 -3.21 3.59 -3.42
C VAL A 282 -2.06 2.60 -3.38
N TYR A 283 -0.85 3.10 -3.59
CA TYR A 283 0.37 2.31 -3.47
C TYR A 283 1.33 2.97 -2.48
N SER A 284 1.92 2.18 -1.58
CA SER A 284 2.90 2.66 -0.59
C SER A 284 4.26 1.98 -0.76
N PHE A 285 5.31 2.78 -0.80
CA PHE A 285 6.71 2.32 -0.88
C PHE A 285 7.22 1.72 0.44
N SER A 286 6.43 1.81 1.50
CA SER A 286 6.84 1.48 2.88
C SER A 286 7.34 0.05 3.05
N LYS A 287 6.71 -0.94 2.40
CA LYS A 287 6.94 -2.36 2.70
C LYS A 287 8.07 -2.94 1.86
N TYR A 288 7.98 -2.80 0.55
CA TYR A 288 8.89 -3.42 -0.40
C TYR A 288 10.34 -2.95 -0.22
N PHE A 289 10.55 -1.64 -0.08
CA PHE A 289 11.88 -1.03 0.04
C PHE A 289 12.37 -0.88 1.49
N GLY A 290 11.60 -1.36 2.48
CA GLY A 290 11.93 -1.12 3.88
C GLY A 290 11.94 0.36 4.24
N ALA A 291 10.94 1.10 3.77
CA ALA A 291 10.88 2.56 3.79
C ALA A 291 9.74 3.12 4.66
N THR A 292 9.33 2.38 5.71
CA THR A 292 8.18 2.78 6.54
C THR A 292 8.32 4.16 7.18
N GLY A 293 9.55 4.58 7.50
CA GLY A 293 9.84 5.89 8.09
C GLY A 293 9.86 7.04 7.09
N TRP A 294 10.02 6.78 5.80
CA TRP A 294 10.00 7.80 4.75
C TRP A 294 8.61 8.36 4.49
N ARG A 295 7.56 7.61 4.78
CA ARG A 295 6.17 7.99 4.55
C ARG A 295 5.85 8.28 3.08
N ASP A 296 6.33 7.46 2.16
CA ASP A 296 6.14 7.63 0.73
C ASP A 296 4.99 6.75 0.23
N ALA A 297 3.98 7.38 -0.34
CA ALA A 297 2.88 6.71 -1.03
C ALA A 297 2.34 7.59 -2.16
N VAL A 298 1.55 7.00 -3.03
CA VAL A 298 0.87 7.70 -4.13
C VAL A 298 -0.57 7.22 -4.25
N ILE A 299 -1.43 8.13 -4.68
CA ILE A 299 -2.75 7.84 -5.24
C ILE A 299 -2.61 7.95 -6.76
N ALA A 300 -3.10 6.94 -7.49
CA ALA A 300 -3.14 6.94 -8.95
C ALA A 300 -4.58 6.92 -9.43
N LEU A 301 -4.91 7.80 -10.36
CA LEU A 301 -6.24 7.90 -10.98
C LEU A 301 -6.08 8.05 -12.50
N HIS A 302 -6.80 7.22 -13.25
CA HIS A 302 -6.76 7.28 -14.71
C HIS A 302 -7.31 8.63 -15.22
N GLU A 303 -6.69 9.19 -16.27
CA GLU A 303 -7.07 10.47 -16.86
C GLU A 303 -8.54 10.53 -17.32
N ASP A 304 -9.07 9.40 -17.78
CA ASP A 304 -10.50 9.21 -18.08
C ASP A 304 -11.13 8.35 -16.98
N ASN A 305 -11.81 8.96 -16.02
CA ASN A 305 -12.33 8.29 -14.84
C ASN A 305 -13.79 8.63 -14.55
N ILE A 306 -14.45 7.80 -13.74
CA ILE A 306 -15.85 7.99 -13.38
C ILE A 306 -16.05 9.11 -12.36
N TYR A 307 -15.04 9.45 -11.57
CA TYR A 307 -15.14 10.46 -10.51
C TYR A 307 -15.39 11.84 -11.13
N ASP A 308 -14.58 12.23 -12.13
CA ASP A 308 -14.78 13.45 -12.89
C ASP A 308 -16.12 13.46 -13.62
N LYS A 309 -16.51 12.31 -14.21
CA LYS A 309 -17.81 12.16 -14.89
C LYS A 309 -19.00 12.32 -13.94
N GLN A 310 -18.91 11.77 -12.71
CA GLN A 310 -19.95 11.91 -11.72
C GLN A 310 -20.05 13.35 -11.20
N ILE A 311 -18.92 14.02 -10.93
CA ILE A 311 -18.89 15.44 -10.56
C ILE A 311 -19.55 16.31 -11.63
N ALA A 312 -19.25 16.08 -12.91
CA ALA A 312 -19.85 16.82 -14.01
C ALA A 312 -21.37 16.63 -14.13
N ARG A 313 -21.92 15.52 -13.61
CA ARG A 313 -23.35 15.20 -13.62
C ARG A 313 -24.11 15.63 -12.35
N LEU A 314 -23.42 16.19 -11.36
CA LEU A 314 -24.05 16.69 -10.15
C LEU A 314 -25.12 17.74 -10.46
N PRO A 315 -26.16 17.91 -9.63
CA PRO A 315 -27.10 19.02 -9.70
C PRO A 315 -26.40 20.38 -9.74
N GLU A 316 -27.02 21.36 -10.36
CA GLU A 316 -26.42 22.69 -10.58
C GLU A 316 -26.00 23.38 -9.28
N ASP A 317 -26.79 23.28 -8.24
CA ASP A 317 -26.51 23.82 -6.91
C ASP A 317 -25.22 23.22 -6.32
N LYS A 318 -25.03 21.90 -6.41
CA LYS A 318 -23.83 21.21 -5.96
C LYS A 318 -22.60 21.61 -6.80
N ARG A 319 -22.75 21.69 -8.13
CA ARG A 319 -21.66 22.16 -9.01
C ARG A 319 -21.25 23.60 -8.70
N ASN A 320 -22.23 24.49 -8.44
CA ASN A 320 -21.96 25.87 -8.07
C ASN A 320 -21.26 25.95 -6.70
N ALA A 321 -21.63 25.10 -5.74
CA ALA A 321 -20.94 25.01 -4.45
C ALA A 321 -19.47 24.58 -4.63
N LEU A 322 -19.20 23.59 -5.50
CA LEU A 322 -17.83 23.18 -5.81
C LEU A 322 -17.04 24.27 -6.53
N ASN A 323 -17.65 24.97 -7.50
CA ASN A 323 -17.00 26.06 -8.19
C ASN A 323 -16.65 27.20 -7.22
N HIS A 324 -17.52 27.48 -6.26
CA HIS A 324 -17.23 28.44 -5.19
C HIS A 324 -16.10 27.97 -4.28
N ARG A 325 -16.14 26.69 -3.85
CA ARG A 325 -15.10 26.08 -2.99
C ARG A 325 -13.70 26.22 -3.57
N TYR A 326 -13.53 25.91 -4.86
CA TYR A 326 -12.21 25.91 -5.51
C TYR A 326 -11.86 27.20 -6.26
N SER A 327 -12.67 28.25 -6.16
CA SER A 327 -12.47 29.52 -6.89
C SER A 327 -11.18 30.27 -6.52
N SER A 328 -10.62 30.00 -5.33
CA SER A 328 -9.34 30.60 -4.92
C SER A 328 -8.12 29.96 -5.59
N LEU A 329 -8.28 28.79 -6.23
CA LEU A 329 -7.17 28.02 -6.84
C LEU A 329 -7.05 28.26 -8.33
N THR A 330 -8.17 28.50 -9.00
CA THR A 330 -8.20 28.60 -10.48
C THR A 330 -9.36 29.47 -10.94
N LEU A 331 -9.20 30.09 -12.11
CA LEU A 331 -10.28 30.83 -12.78
C LEU A 331 -11.33 29.89 -13.42
N HIS A 332 -11.02 28.60 -13.51
CA HIS A 332 -11.85 27.57 -14.12
C HIS A 332 -12.07 26.37 -13.20
N PRO A 333 -12.69 26.56 -12.02
CA PRO A 333 -12.91 25.49 -11.05
C PRO A 333 -13.77 24.34 -11.61
N GLU A 334 -14.62 24.61 -12.59
CA GLU A 334 -15.43 23.61 -13.28
C GLU A 334 -14.62 22.61 -14.12
N LYS A 335 -13.36 22.95 -14.47
CA LYS A 335 -12.44 22.09 -15.24
C LYS A 335 -11.44 21.34 -14.36
N MET A 336 -11.46 21.58 -13.06
CA MET A 336 -10.52 20.99 -12.14
C MET A 336 -10.78 19.49 -12.00
N LYS A 337 -9.77 18.67 -12.26
CA LYS A 337 -9.84 17.20 -12.12
C LYS A 337 -10.06 16.80 -10.67
N PHE A 338 -10.68 15.66 -10.44
CA PHE A 338 -10.91 15.15 -9.07
C PHE A 338 -9.61 14.97 -8.29
N ILE A 339 -8.54 14.50 -8.94
CA ILE A 339 -7.25 14.34 -8.26
C ILE A 339 -6.67 15.68 -7.79
N ASP A 340 -6.82 16.76 -8.56
CA ASP A 340 -6.37 18.10 -8.16
C ASP A 340 -7.25 18.68 -7.03
N ARG A 341 -8.56 18.37 -7.04
CA ARG A 341 -9.46 18.68 -5.92
C ARG A 341 -9.03 17.98 -4.65
N MET A 342 -8.63 16.70 -4.73
CA MET A 342 -8.12 15.92 -3.62
C MET A 342 -6.82 16.51 -3.06
N VAL A 343 -5.91 16.98 -3.93
CA VAL A 343 -4.72 17.73 -3.50
C VAL A 343 -5.12 18.96 -2.68
N ALA A 344 -6.06 19.76 -3.17
CA ALA A 344 -6.55 20.93 -2.46
C ALA A 344 -7.21 20.59 -1.12
N ASP A 345 -8.11 19.61 -1.12
CA ASP A 345 -8.84 19.17 0.09
C ASP A 345 -7.90 18.61 1.15
N SER A 346 -6.79 17.98 0.77
CA SER A 346 -5.78 17.45 1.70
C SER A 346 -5.14 18.55 2.57
N ARG A 347 -5.21 19.81 2.16
CA ARG A 347 -4.63 20.95 2.88
C ARG A 347 -5.34 21.31 4.19
N GLN A 348 -6.61 20.99 4.35
CA GLN A 348 -7.50 21.14 5.52
C GLN A 348 -7.60 22.53 6.16
N VAL A 349 -6.53 23.32 6.15
CA VAL A 349 -6.51 24.68 6.75
C VAL A 349 -6.96 25.72 5.75
N ALA A 350 -6.41 25.69 4.54
CA ALA A 350 -6.79 26.53 3.41
C ALA A 350 -6.42 25.81 2.11
N LEU A 351 -7.32 25.75 1.14
CA LEU A 351 -7.15 24.96 -0.09
C LEU A 351 -5.94 25.39 -0.93
N ASN A 352 -5.51 26.61 -0.82
CA ASN A 352 -4.35 27.18 -1.49
C ASN A 352 -3.07 27.18 -0.63
N HIS A 353 -3.11 26.57 0.55
CA HIS A 353 -1.92 26.46 1.40
C HIS A 353 -1.02 25.33 0.91
N THR A 354 0.27 25.59 0.80
CA THR A 354 1.24 24.61 0.34
C THR A 354 1.52 23.59 1.44
N ALA A 355 1.27 22.34 1.18
CA ALA A 355 1.53 21.21 2.06
C ALA A 355 1.80 19.96 1.18
N GLY A 356 1.77 18.78 1.77
CA GLY A 356 1.95 17.52 1.09
C GLY A 356 3.36 16.97 1.21
N LEU A 357 3.64 15.91 0.47
CA LEU A 357 4.91 15.19 0.56
C LEU A 357 6.07 16.10 0.18
N SER A 358 7.09 16.17 1.04
CA SER A 358 8.26 17.04 0.82
C SER A 358 9.05 16.64 -0.43
N LEU A 359 9.76 17.60 -1.03
CA LEU A 359 10.62 17.36 -2.19
C LEU A 359 11.65 16.23 -1.97
N PRO A 360 12.40 16.18 -0.84
CA PRO A 360 13.34 15.09 -0.60
C PRO A 360 12.68 13.72 -0.54
N GLN A 361 11.47 13.62 0.02
CA GLN A 361 10.72 12.36 0.03
C GLN A 361 10.31 11.95 -1.38
N GLN A 362 9.82 12.87 -2.20
CA GLN A 362 9.48 12.60 -3.60
C GLN A 362 10.71 12.18 -4.41
N MET A 363 11.87 12.81 -4.16
CA MET A 363 13.12 12.39 -4.81
C MET A 363 13.54 10.98 -4.38
N GLN A 364 13.41 10.63 -3.11
CA GLN A 364 13.67 9.27 -2.64
C GLN A 364 12.69 8.26 -3.26
N MET A 365 11.41 8.64 -3.42
CA MET A 365 10.39 7.85 -4.13
C MET A 365 10.81 7.56 -5.57
N SER A 366 11.31 8.56 -6.30
CA SER A 366 11.86 8.40 -7.65
C SER A 366 12.97 7.36 -7.71
N LEU A 367 13.88 7.38 -6.75
CA LEU A 367 15.00 6.44 -6.69
C LEU A 367 14.55 5.02 -6.31
N PHE A 368 13.53 4.87 -5.46
CA PHE A 368 12.91 3.57 -5.20
C PHE A 368 12.24 3.00 -6.46
N ALA A 369 11.45 3.81 -7.15
CA ALA A 369 10.81 3.41 -8.40
C ALA A 369 11.86 3.00 -9.46
N SER A 370 12.87 3.84 -9.70
CA SER A 370 13.94 3.57 -10.65
C SER A 370 14.72 2.30 -10.33
N PHE A 371 15.00 2.07 -9.05
CA PHE A 371 15.74 0.87 -8.61
C PHE A 371 15.01 -0.41 -9.02
N ALA A 372 13.68 -0.45 -8.86
CA ALA A 372 12.89 -1.60 -9.28
C ALA A 372 12.71 -1.67 -10.81
N LEU A 373 12.48 -0.53 -11.49
CA LEU A 373 12.36 -0.46 -12.95
C LEU A 373 13.60 -0.94 -13.69
N LEU A 374 14.78 -0.66 -13.14
CA LEU A 374 16.06 -0.97 -13.75
C LEU A 374 16.58 -2.37 -13.41
N ASP A 375 15.99 -3.04 -12.41
CA ASP A 375 16.25 -4.45 -12.08
C ASP A 375 15.49 -5.40 -13.03
N LYS A 376 15.91 -5.42 -14.29
CA LYS A 376 15.22 -6.20 -15.34
C LYS A 376 15.16 -7.72 -15.08
N GLU A 377 16.02 -8.22 -14.20
CA GLU A 377 16.04 -9.63 -13.80
C GLU A 377 15.21 -9.89 -12.53
N ASN A 378 14.56 -8.84 -11.96
CA ASN A 378 13.79 -8.91 -10.72
C ASN A 378 14.55 -9.50 -9.53
N LYS A 379 15.88 -9.31 -9.48
CA LYS A 379 16.74 -9.90 -8.43
C LYS A 379 16.32 -9.49 -7.02
N TYR A 380 15.99 -8.21 -6.85
CA TYR A 380 15.52 -7.70 -5.56
C TYR A 380 14.19 -8.33 -5.17
N LYS A 381 13.22 -8.35 -6.09
CA LYS A 381 11.88 -8.94 -5.88
C LYS A 381 11.97 -10.41 -5.49
N LEU A 382 12.70 -11.21 -6.30
CA LEU A 382 12.89 -12.64 -6.03
C LEU A 382 13.54 -12.88 -4.67
N LYS A 383 14.52 -12.05 -4.28
CA LYS A 383 15.17 -12.18 -2.98
C LYS A 383 14.25 -11.83 -1.81
N MET A 384 13.40 -10.83 -1.95
CA MET A 384 12.41 -10.50 -0.92
C MET A 384 11.38 -11.62 -0.75
N MET A 385 10.91 -12.19 -1.84
CA MET A 385 9.99 -13.34 -1.81
C MET A 385 10.64 -14.57 -1.17
N GLU A 386 11.89 -14.89 -1.52
CA GLU A 386 12.67 -15.99 -0.88
C GLU A 386 12.80 -15.82 0.64
N ILE A 387 13.08 -14.59 1.09
CA ILE A 387 13.20 -14.28 2.54
C ILE A 387 11.86 -14.53 3.24
N ILE A 388 10.76 -14.07 2.65
CA ILE A 388 9.42 -14.24 3.21
C ILE A 388 9.04 -15.73 3.26
N GLU A 389 9.28 -16.47 2.19
CA GLU A 389 8.97 -17.91 2.10
C GLU A 389 9.74 -18.72 3.15
N LYS A 390 11.04 -18.48 3.30
CA LYS A 390 11.84 -19.13 4.36
C LYS A 390 11.29 -18.88 5.76
N ARG A 391 10.87 -17.65 6.04
CA ARG A 391 10.29 -17.27 7.33
C ARG A 391 8.90 -17.88 7.54
N LEU A 392 8.11 -17.97 6.48
CA LEU A 392 6.82 -18.66 6.50
C LEU A 392 6.99 -20.12 6.89
N HIS A 393 7.91 -20.86 6.23
CA HIS A 393 8.22 -22.22 6.56
C HIS A 393 8.80 -22.35 7.97
N ALA A 394 9.75 -21.48 8.36
CA ALA A 394 10.32 -21.50 9.72
C ALA A 394 9.25 -21.36 10.80
N LEU A 395 8.18 -20.60 10.55
CA LEU A 395 7.05 -20.49 11.46
C LEU A 395 6.17 -21.76 11.42
N TRP A 396 5.63 -22.09 10.24
CA TRP A 396 4.60 -23.12 10.10
C TRP A 396 5.09 -24.51 10.45
N ASP A 397 6.29 -24.91 10.00
CA ASP A 397 6.86 -26.24 10.26
C ASP A 397 7.08 -26.49 11.76
N ASN A 398 7.12 -25.44 12.57
CA ASN A 398 7.28 -25.49 14.02
C ASN A 398 5.98 -25.34 14.81
N THR A 399 4.85 -25.05 14.18
CA THR A 399 3.54 -25.05 14.84
C THR A 399 2.97 -26.44 15.03
N GLY A 400 3.46 -27.42 14.27
CA GLY A 400 2.84 -28.74 14.10
C GLY A 400 1.64 -28.74 13.16
N PHE A 401 1.34 -27.59 12.54
CA PHE A 401 0.27 -27.43 11.56
C PHE A 401 0.82 -27.63 10.14
N THR A 402 -0.04 -28.03 9.20
CA THR A 402 0.34 -28.18 7.80
C THR A 402 0.13 -26.88 7.06
N LEU A 403 1.18 -26.35 6.44
CA LEU A 403 1.05 -25.22 5.53
C LEU A 403 0.38 -25.67 4.24
N ILE A 404 -0.84 -25.19 4.00
CA ILE A 404 -1.55 -25.49 2.75
C ILE A 404 -0.89 -24.71 1.61
N LYS A 405 -0.47 -25.41 0.56
CA LYS A 405 0.12 -24.77 -0.60
C LYS A 405 -0.97 -24.03 -1.39
N ASP A 406 -0.76 -22.74 -1.61
CA ASP A 406 -1.68 -21.89 -2.36
C ASP A 406 -0.90 -20.85 -3.19
N PRO A 407 -1.08 -20.81 -4.52
CA PRO A 407 -0.38 -19.88 -5.40
C PRO A 407 -0.78 -18.40 -5.19
N LEU A 408 -1.93 -18.14 -4.55
CA LEU A 408 -2.41 -16.79 -4.27
C LEU A 408 -1.80 -16.22 -2.98
N ARG A 409 -1.11 -17.05 -2.19
CA ARG A 409 -0.44 -16.59 -0.97
C ARG A 409 0.78 -15.75 -1.32
N VAL A 410 0.77 -14.50 -0.83
CA VAL A 410 1.89 -13.57 -0.96
C VAL A 410 2.82 -13.63 0.25
N GLY A 411 2.26 -13.88 1.42
CA GLY A 411 3.00 -14.26 2.62
C GLY A 411 3.72 -13.13 3.36
N TYR A 412 3.45 -11.86 3.10
CA TYR A 412 4.00 -10.75 3.92
C TYR A 412 3.55 -10.85 5.38
N TYR A 413 2.33 -11.30 5.57
CA TYR A 413 1.79 -11.78 6.84
C TYR A 413 1.35 -13.23 6.69
N THR A 414 1.06 -13.86 7.82
CA THR A 414 0.32 -15.11 7.86
C THR A 414 -0.72 -15.05 8.96
N GLU A 415 -1.87 -15.64 8.71
CA GLU A 415 -2.94 -15.76 9.68
C GLU A 415 -3.18 -17.24 9.98
N ILE A 416 -3.22 -17.58 11.26
CA ILE A 416 -3.39 -18.93 11.76
C ILE A 416 -4.69 -18.97 12.54
N ASP A 417 -5.73 -19.61 12.01
CA ASP A 417 -6.97 -19.88 12.74
C ASP A 417 -6.78 -21.08 13.65
N MET A 418 -6.77 -20.82 14.95
CA MET A 418 -6.54 -21.83 15.97
C MET A 418 -7.67 -22.86 16.07
N LEU A 419 -8.92 -22.47 15.76
CA LEU A 419 -10.05 -23.41 15.80
C LEU A 419 -10.03 -24.40 14.65
N VAL A 420 -9.59 -23.98 13.46
CA VAL A 420 -9.40 -24.89 12.33
C VAL A 420 -8.42 -25.99 12.71
N TRP A 421 -7.31 -25.63 13.33
CA TRP A 421 -6.30 -26.59 13.76
C TRP A 421 -6.73 -27.41 14.99
N ALA A 422 -7.43 -26.78 15.95
CA ALA A 422 -8.01 -27.48 17.07
C ALA A 422 -8.99 -28.60 16.61
N LYS A 423 -9.85 -28.27 15.66
CA LYS A 423 -10.77 -29.23 15.05
C LYS A 423 -10.03 -30.38 14.36
N LYS A 424 -9.00 -30.05 13.56
CA LYS A 424 -8.24 -31.05 12.79
C LYS A 424 -7.52 -32.07 13.70
N PHE A 425 -6.95 -31.61 14.82
CA PHE A 425 -6.15 -32.49 15.71
C PHE A 425 -6.96 -33.17 16.80
N TYR A 426 -8.06 -32.55 17.26
CA TYR A 426 -8.77 -32.99 18.47
C TYR A 426 -10.28 -33.13 18.31
N GLY A 427 -10.82 -32.69 17.17
CA GLY A 427 -12.26 -32.77 16.86
C GLY A 427 -13.09 -31.62 17.42
N ASP A 428 -14.41 -31.68 17.14
CA ASP A 428 -15.36 -30.62 17.49
C ASP A 428 -15.53 -30.43 19.00
N ASP A 429 -15.49 -31.52 19.81
CA ASP A 429 -15.62 -31.44 21.27
C ASP A 429 -14.53 -30.56 21.91
N PHE A 430 -13.31 -30.62 21.39
CA PHE A 430 -12.23 -29.76 21.84
C PHE A 430 -12.44 -28.30 21.45
N VAL A 431 -12.95 -28.05 20.26
CA VAL A 431 -13.30 -26.70 19.80
C VAL A 431 -14.36 -26.08 20.73
N GLU A 432 -15.42 -26.82 21.06
CA GLU A 432 -16.46 -26.35 21.97
C GLU A 432 -15.92 -26.15 23.40
N TYR A 433 -15.00 -27.00 23.85
CA TYR A 433 -14.31 -26.79 25.11
C TYR A 433 -13.51 -25.48 25.14
N LEU A 434 -12.75 -25.17 24.05
CA LEU A 434 -11.99 -23.92 23.94
C LEU A 434 -12.90 -22.71 24.01
N LYS A 435 -13.96 -22.67 23.20
CA LYS A 435 -14.91 -21.56 23.12
C LYS A 435 -15.61 -21.31 24.47
N ARG A 436 -15.95 -22.36 25.19
CA ARG A 436 -16.62 -22.27 26.48
C ARG A 436 -15.68 -21.85 27.62
N THR A 437 -14.42 -22.27 27.56
CA THR A 437 -13.49 -22.18 28.71
C THR A 437 -12.58 -20.94 28.62
N TYR A 438 -12.26 -20.47 27.40
CA TYR A 438 -11.29 -19.39 27.19
C TYR A 438 -11.87 -18.29 26.30
N SER A 439 -11.35 -17.07 26.48
CA SER A 439 -11.56 -15.99 25.53
C SER A 439 -10.62 -16.14 24.32
N PRO A 440 -11.03 -15.72 23.12
CA PRO A 440 -10.16 -15.69 21.93
C PRO A 440 -8.81 -14.99 22.15
N LEU A 441 -8.80 -13.90 22.93
CA LEU A 441 -7.59 -13.14 23.26
C LEU A 441 -6.64 -13.90 24.23
N ASN A 442 -7.10 -14.96 24.88
CA ASN A 442 -6.28 -15.69 25.85
C ASN A 442 -4.98 -16.22 25.24
N VAL A 443 -5.03 -16.68 23.97
CA VAL A 443 -3.85 -17.21 23.27
C VAL A 443 -2.77 -16.14 23.12
N VAL A 444 -3.11 -14.97 22.61
CA VAL A 444 -2.13 -13.89 22.37
C VAL A 444 -1.58 -13.34 23.68
N PHE A 445 -2.40 -13.23 24.73
CA PHE A 445 -1.92 -12.82 26.06
C PHE A 445 -1.02 -13.86 26.71
N ARG A 446 -1.32 -15.16 26.58
CA ARG A 446 -0.46 -16.23 27.09
C ARG A 446 0.88 -16.25 26.32
N LEU A 447 0.87 -16.13 24.99
CA LEU A 447 2.09 -16.01 24.20
C LEU A 447 2.94 -14.83 24.67
N ALA A 448 2.35 -13.66 24.88
CA ALA A 448 3.08 -12.51 25.39
C ALA A 448 3.66 -12.71 26.80
N LYS A 449 2.85 -13.21 27.73
CA LYS A 449 3.22 -13.35 29.15
C LYS A 449 4.21 -14.51 29.39
N GLU A 450 3.98 -15.67 28.76
CA GLU A 450 4.70 -16.89 29.05
C GLU A 450 5.92 -17.13 28.17
N THR A 451 5.91 -16.54 26.96
CA THR A 451 6.96 -16.75 25.94
C THR A 451 7.62 -15.48 25.45
N SER A 452 7.16 -14.30 25.90
CA SER A 452 7.60 -12.99 25.40
C SER A 452 7.41 -12.83 23.88
N LEU A 453 6.39 -13.47 23.30
CA LEU A 453 6.00 -13.38 21.90
C LEU A 453 4.79 -12.46 21.74
N VAL A 454 4.91 -11.39 20.92
CA VAL A 454 3.82 -10.46 20.65
C VAL A 454 3.32 -10.68 19.23
N LEU A 455 2.08 -11.13 19.13
CA LEU A 455 1.33 -11.35 17.90
C LEU A 455 0.01 -10.56 17.99
N LEU A 456 -0.69 -10.40 16.87
CA LEU A 456 -1.98 -9.73 16.85
C LEU A 456 -3.12 -10.74 16.68
N ASN A 457 -4.27 -10.42 17.30
CA ASN A 457 -5.49 -11.19 17.12
C ASN A 457 -6.17 -10.79 15.81
N GLY A 458 -6.65 -11.77 15.04
CA GLY A 458 -7.30 -11.54 13.75
C GLY A 458 -8.68 -10.90 13.87
N GLY A 459 -9.37 -11.05 15.01
CA GLY A 459 -10.67 -10.39 15.23
C GLY A 459 -10.61 -8.86 15.18
N GLY A 460 -9.43 -8.25 15.42
CA GLY A 460 -9.23 -6.81 15.24
C GLY A 460 -9.14 -6.35 13.78
N PHE A 461 -9.29 -7.27 12.83
CA PHE A 461 -9.26 -7.06 11.38
C PHE A 461 -10.55 -7.56 10.70
N ASP A 462 -11.61 -7.79 11.46
CA ASP A 462 -12.84 -8.48 11.04
C ASP A 462 -12.55 -9.87 10.42
N GLY A 463 -11.51 -10.53 10.93
CA GLY A 463 -11.18 -11.92 10.67
C GLY A 463 -11.69 -12.85 11.77
N PRO A 464 -11.37 -14.15 11.71
CA PRO A 464 -11.77 -15.11 12.74
C PRO A 464 -11.25 -14.69 14.12
N GLU A 465 -12.12 -14.65 15.13
CA GLU A 465 -11.77 -14.21 16.48
C GLU A 465 -10.63 -15.03 17.12
N TRP A 466 -10.57 -16.33 16.79
CA TRP A 466 -9.54 -17.25 17.30
C TRP A 466 -8.33 -17.34 16.38
N SER A 467 -8.11 -16.37 15.52
CA SER A 467 -6.93 -16.34 14.67
C SER A 467 -5.82 -15.47 15.24
N ILE A 468 -4.60 -15.74 14.76
CA ILE A 468 -3.38 -15.04 15.12
C ILE A 468 -2.71 -14.57 13.84
N ARG A 469 -2.45 -13.26 13.74
CA ARG A 469 -1.64 -12.68 12.67
C ARG A 469 -0.18 -12.54 13.11
N ALA A 470 0.73 -13.04 12.28
CA ALA A 470 2.16 -12.81 12.38
C ALA A 470 2.70 -12.10 11.14
N SER A 471 3.50 -11.05 11.32
CA SER A 471 4.29 -10.44 10.25
C SER A 471 5.51 -11.31 9.97
N LEU A 472 5.75 -11.63 8.69
CA LEU A 472 6.94 -12.39 8.26
C LEU A 472 8.09 -11.46 7.80
N ALA A 473 7.89 -10.15 7.94
CA ALA A 473 8.83 -9.16 7.44
C ALA A 473 9.82 -8.64 8.49
N ASN A 474 9.52 -8.72 9.79
CA ASN A 474 10.17 -7.87 10.80
C ASN A 474 11.12 -8.59 11.77
N LEU A 475 11.25 -9.90 11.69
CA LEU A 475 12.16 -10.70 12.52
C LEU A 475 13.08 -11.57 11.66
N ASN A 476 14.09 -12.18 12.27
CA ASN A 476 14.97 -13.12 11.58
C ASN A 476 14.34 -14.52 11.50
N GLU A 477 14.78 -15.36 10.57
CA GLU A 477 14.25 -16.70 10.32
C GLU A 477 14.18 -17.55 11.61
N LYS A 478 15.26 -17.56 12.41
CA LYS A 478 15.33 -18.29 13.69
C LYS A 478 14.25 -17.88 14.71
N ASP A 479 13.81 -16.64 14.66
CA ASP A 479 12.81 -16.10 15.59
C ASP A 479 11.42 -16.69 15.28
N TYR A 480 11.14 -16.97 13.99
CA TYR A 480 9.88 -17.60 13.56
C TYR A 480 9.80 -19.07 13.99
N VAL A 481 10.93 -19.78 14.09
CA VAL A 481 10.98 -21.12 14.73
C VAL A 481 10.48 -21.04 16.17
N VAL A 482 10.97 -20.07 16.94
CA VAL A 482 10.55 -19.86 18.34
C VAL A 482 9.06 -19.51 18.44
N ILE A 483 8.56 -18.68 17.51
CA ILE A 483 7.13 -18.32 17.47
C ILE A 483 6.27 -19.57 17.19
N GLY A 484 6.62 -20.38 16.19
CA GLY A 484 5.91 -21.61 15.86
C GLY A 484 5.85 -22.58 17.05
N GLN A 485 6.99 -22.80 17.70
CA GLN A 485 7.08 -23.64 18.91
C GLN A 485 6.22 -23.08 20.06
N GLY A 486 6.18 -21.77 20.23
CA GLY A 486 5.36 -21.11 21.24
C GLY A 486 3.86 -21.33 21.02
N ILE A 487 3.40 -21.19 19.77
CA ILE A 487 2.00 -21.44 19.37
C ILE A 487 1.64 -22.91 19.66
N LYS A 488 2.47 -23.84 19.20
CA LYS A 488 2.29 -25.26 19.41
C LYS A 488 2.17 -25.60 20.91
N ARG A 489 3.09 -25.09 21.74
CA ARG A 489 3.08 -25.32 23.19
C ARG A 489 1.76 -24.89 23.82
N ILE A 490 1.24 -23.71 23.49
CA ILE A 490 -0.02 -23.21 24.05
C ILE A 490 -1.19 -24.12 23.66
N LEU A 491 -1.26 -24.57 22.41
CA LEU A 491 -2.31 -25.47 21.95
C LEU A 491 -2.24 -26.84 22.66
N ASP A 492 -1.03 -27.41 22.80
CA ASP A 492 -0.80 -28.66 23.51
C ASP A 492 -1.20 -28.57 25.00
N GLU A 493 -0.99 -27.42 25.62
CA GLU A 493 -1.41 -27.19 27.02
C GLU A 493 -2.93 -27.12 27.17
N TYR A 494 -3.63 -26.49 26.24
CA TYR A 494 -5.10 -26.52 26.19
C TYR A 494 -5.63 -27.94 26.00
N ALA A 495 -5.04 -28.71 25.10
CA ALA A 495 -5.43 -30.09 24.86
C ALA A 495 -5.21 -30.98 26.11
N LYS A 496 -4.09 -30.79 26.84
CA LYS A 496 -3.85 -31.48 28.12
C LYS A 496 -4.88 -31.10 29.18
N ALA A 497 -5.26 -29.83 29.26
CA ALA A 497 -6.29 -29.37 30.19
C ALA A 497 -7.67 -29.98 29.85
N TRP A 498 -8.03 -30.03 28.59
CA TRP A 498 -9.28 -30.66 28.13
C TRP A 498 -9.34 -32.15 28.48
N LYS A 499 -8.31 -32.94 28.14
CA LYS A 499 -8.26 -34.38 28.43
C LYS A 499 -8.49 -34.66 29.93
N LYS A 500 -7.96 -33.86 30.84
CA LYS A 500 -8.21 -33.98 32.28
C LYS A 500 -9.66 -33.75 32.69
N THR A 501 -10.47 -33.06 31.86
CA THR A 501 -11.90 -32.83 32.12
C THR A 501 -12.76 -33.97 31.58
N THR A 502 -12.28 -34.73 30.58
CA THR A 502 -12.98 -35.85 29.97
C THR A 502 -12.66 -37.21 30.65
N GLU A 503 -11.57 -37.27 31.43
CA GLU A 503 -11.20 -38.45 32.19
C GLU A 503 -11.83 -38.49 33.60
N LYS A 504 -12.60 -37.47 33.99
CA LYS A 504 -13.41 -37.39 35.22
C LYS A 504 -14.88 -37.64 34.90
#